data_424b0e001031a139e2afe51826009f8b
#
_entry.id   424b0e001031a139e2afe51826009f8b
#
_cell.length_a   1.000
_cell.length_b   1.000
_cell.length_c   1.000
_cell.angle_alpha   90.00
_cell.angle_beta   90.00
_cell.angle_gamma   90.00
#
_symmetry.space_group_name_H-M   'P 1'
#
loop_
_entity.id
_entity.type
_entity.pdbx_description
1 polymer ?
#
loop_
_entity_poly.entity_id
_entity_poly.type
_entity_poly.pdbx_seq_one_letter_code
_entity_poly.pdbx_strand_id
1 'polypeptide(L)'
;MASAVKHIDILRQIRERQFAPVYFLWGEEEYYIDMLTQAFDTQVLDETQKDFDYSVFYGQDVKKKETDLPTIIACCKRYPVMSPFQLVVVREAQLIDRWDALEAYLKQPVATTVLVFCHKYKKIDRRKGIFKLIEKTGILYEAAKLKDAQFSSWISTYLQERGLKIGNTALGLLSESLENNLR
;
A
#
# COMPACT_ATOMS: atom_id res chain seq x y z
N MET A 1 -11.07 -11.32 -17.17
CA MET A 1 -9.98 -10.42 -16.74
C MET A 1 -10.33 -9.94 -15.34
N ALA A 2 -9.46 -10.15 -14.35
CA ALA A 2 -9.71 -9.61 -13.01
C ALA A 2 -9.77 -8.07 -13.11
N SER A 3 -10.80 -7.47 -12.54
CA SER A 3 -10.92 -6.01 -12.46
C SER A 3 -9.73 -5.46 -11.69
N ALA A 4 -9.12 -4.36 -12.18
CA ALA A 4 -8.03 -3.72 -11.45
C ALA A 4 -8.51 -3.30 -10.05
N VAL A 5 -7.79 -3.69 -9.02
CA VAL A 5 -8.10 -3.33 -7.63
C VAL A 5 -8.02 -1.82 -7.48
N LYS A 6 -9.02 -1.21 -6.86
CA LYS A 6 -9.05 0.24 -6.57
C LYS A 6 -8.66 0.50 -5.11
N HIS A 7 -8.16 1.71 -4.83
CA HIS A 7 -7.86 2.13 -3.45
C HIS A 7 -9.07 2.03 -2.52
N ILE A 8 -10.28 2.32 -3.02
CA ILE A 8 -11.54 2.20 -2.25
C ILE A 8 -11.80 0.76 -1.82
N ASP A 9 -11.46 -0.24 -2.65
CA ASP A 9 -11.63 -1.64 -2.29
C ASP A 9 -10.71 -2.04 -1.14
N ILE A 10 -9.46 -1.54 -1.14
CA ILE A 10 -8.50 -1.76 -0.04
C ILE A 10 -9.00 -1.08 1.24
N LEU A 11 -9.45 0.19 1.17
CA LEU A 11 -10.01 0.89 2.32
C LEU A 11 -11.23 0.17 2.90
N ARG A 12 -12.08 -0.42 2.03
CA ARG A 12 -13.20 -1.23 2.49
C ARG A 12 -12.73 -2.48 3.22
N GLN A 13 -11.76 -3.23 2.68
CA GLN A 13 -11.17 -4.41 3.34
C GLN A 13 -10.59 -4.06 4.72
N ILE A 14 -9.91 -2.91 4.85
CA ILE A 14 -9.36 -2.44 6.12
C ILE A 14 -10.50 -2.20 7.14
N ARG A 15 -11.55 -1.49 6.75
CA ARG A 15 -12.72 -1.22 7.62
C ARG A 15 -13.47 -2.48 8.04
N GLU A 16 -13.62 -3.43 7.11
CA GLU A 16 -14.31 -4.70 7.34
C GLU A 16 -13.40 -5.74 8.01
N ARG A 17 -12.11 -5.39 8.26
CA ARG A 17 -11.09 -6.28 8.83
C ARG A 17 -10.91 -7.59 8.04
N GLN A 18 -11.11 -7.53 6.73
CA GLN A 18 -10.96 -8.64 5.79
C GLN A 18 -9.62 -8.50 5.05
N PHE A 19 -8.54 -8.83 5.73
CA PHE A 19 -7.19 -8.59 5.20
C PHE A 19 -6.74 -9.72 4.27
N ALA A 20 -6.12 -9.31 3.16
CA ALA A 20 -5.25 -10.19 2.40
C ALA A 20 -3.89 -10.34 3.13
N PRO A 21 -3.20 -11.48 2.98
CA PRO A 21 -1.92 -11.70 3.68
C PRO A 21 -0.79 -10.78 3.18
N VAL A 22 -0.90 -10.25 1.97
CA VAL A 22 0.07 -9.29 1.43
C VAL A 22 -0.61 -8.24 0.57
N TYR A 23 -0.18 -7.00 0.75
CA TYR A 23 -0.50 -5.84 -0.08
C TYR A 23 0.79 -5.28 -0.65
N PHE A 24 0.91 -5.21 -1.97
CA PHE A 24 2.02 -4.57 -2.65
C PHE A 24 1.51 -3.31 -3.34
N LEU A 25 1.73 -2.16 -2.70
CA LEU A 25 1.29 -0.86 -3.16
C LEU A 25 2.43 -0.23 -3.97
N TRP A 26 2.23 -0.03 -5.28
CA TRP A 26 3.28 0.50 -6.15
C TRP A 26 2.75 1.53 -7.13
N GLY A 27 3.60 2.41 -7.61
CA GLY A 27 3.27 3.34 -8.67
C GLY A 27 3.92 4.70 -8.54
N GLU A 28 3.54 5.59 -9.46
CA GLU A 28 4.07 6.95 -9.56
C GLU A 28 3.29 7.94 -8.69
N GLU A 29 2.00 7.63 -8.35
CA GLU A 29 1.16 8.47 -7.51
C GLU A 29 1.31 8.08 -6.03
N GLU A 30 2.25 8.75 -5.36
CA GLU A 30 2.56 8.46 -3.97
C GLU A 30 1.42 8.80 -2.99
N TYR A 31 0.54 9.76 -3.34
CA TYR A 31 -0.60 10.14 -2.50
C TYR A 31 -1.44 8.92 -2.09
N TYR A 32 -1.81 8.08 -3.06
CA TYR A 32 -2.62 6.89 -2.77
C TYR A 32 -1.86 5.84 -1.95
N ILE A 33 -0.55 5.70 -2.17
CA ILE A 33 0.28 4.77 -1.39
C ILE A 33 0.35 5.26 0.05
N ASP A 34 0.57 6.56 0.29
CA ASP A 34 0.64 7.14 1.63
C ASP A 34 -0.72 7.06 2.34
N MET A 35 -1.81 7.41 1.66
CA MET A 35 -3.16 7.34 2.19
C MET A 35 -3.52 5.91 2.63
N LEU A 36 -3.23 4.90 1.80
CA LEU A 36 -3.47 3.49 2.14
C LEU A 36 -2.56 3.03 3.28
N THR A 37 -1.28 3.40 3.26
CA THR A 37 -0.33 3.07 4.34
C THR A 37 -0.81 3.66 5.66
N GLN A 38 -1.23 4.92 5.68
CA GLN A 38 -1.81 5.56 6.86
C GLN A 38 -3.07 4.85 7.35
N ALA A 39 -3.93 4.39 6.43
CA ALA A 39 -5.12 3.62 6.81
C ALA A 39 -4.75 2.29 7.47
N PHE A 40 -3.74 1.57 6.97
CA PHE A 40 -3.21 0.38 7.65
C PHE A 40 -2.64 0.72 9.03
N ASP A 41 -1.80 1.75 9.13
CA ASP A 41 -1.14 2.17 10.37
C ASP A 41 -2.13 2.56 11.48
N THR A 42 -3.31 3.09 11.11
CA THR A 42 -4.27 3.63 12.08
C THR A 42 -5.47 2.74 12.35
N GLN A 43 -5.79 1.76 11.48
CA GLN A 43 -7.04 1.02 11.56
C GLN A 43 -6.85 -0.50 11.75
N VAL A 44 -5.65 -1.05 11.53
CA VAL A 44 -5.41 -2.49 11.73
C VAL A 44 -5.22 -2.81 13.20
N LEU A 45 -4.46 -1.99 13.92
CA LEU A 45 -4.13 -2.15 15.33
C LEU A 45 -4.50 -0.88 16.11
N ASP A 46 -4.92 -1.04 17.34
CA ASP A 46 -5.00 0.09 18.28
C ASP A 46 -3.63 0.43 18.86
N GLU A 47 -3.52 1.56 19.56
CA GLU A 47 -2.23 2.05 20.07
C GLU A 47 -1.57 1.08 21.06
N THR A 48 -2.35 0.35 21.87
CA THR A 48 -1.81 -0.60 22.85
C THR A 48 -1.31 -1.88 22.22
N GLN A 49 -1.88 -2.27 21.05
CA GLN A 49 -1.48 -3.44 20.29
C GLN A 49 -0.22 -3.19 19.46
N LYS A 50 0.00 -1.94 19.03
CA LYS A 50 1.15 -1.56 18.18
C LYS A 50 2.49 -1.87 18.82
N ASP A 51 2.63 -1.75 20.14
CA ASP A 51 3.89 -2.02 20.83
C ASP A 51 4.34 -3.49 20.67
N PHE A 52 3.42 -4.41 20.37
CA PHE A 52 3.67 -5.85 20.29
C PHE A 52 3.52 -6.41 18.86
N ASP A 53 2.49 -5.95 18.14
CA ASP A 53 2.04 -6.57 16.89
C ASP A 53 2.26 -5.70 15.65
N TYR A 54 2.98 -4.57 15.78
CA TYR A 54 3.36 -3.69 14.67
C TYR A 54 4.87 -3.68 14.46
N SER A 55 5.29 -3.81 13.21
CA SER A 55 6.69 -3.71 12.82
C SER A 55 6.83 -2.89 11.53
N VAL A 56 7.75 -1.94 11.53
CA VAL A 56 8.08 -1.12 10.34
C VAL A 56 9.52 -1.40 9.94
N PHE A 57 9.71 -1.63 8.67
CA PHE A 57 11.03 -1.79 8.04
C PHE A 57 11.19 -0.78 6.91
N TYR A 58 12.42 -0.41 6.62
CA TYR A 58 12.76 0.51 5.54
C TYR A 58 13.63 -0.16 4.49
N GLY A 59 13.30 0.04 3.22
CA GLY A 59 14.12 -0.45 2.11
C GLY A 59 15.55 0.11 2.12
N GLN A 60 15.75 1.30 2.71
CA GLN A 60 17.07 1.89 2.91
C GLN A 60 17.96 1.02 3.83
N ASP A 61 17.40 0.43 4.88
CA ASP A 61 18.13 -0.43 5.81
C ASP A 61 18.52 -1.75 5.13
N VAL A 62 17.62 -2.28 4.27
CA VAL A 62 17.94 -3.43 3.42
C VAL A 62 19.08 -3.12 2.46
N LYS A 63 19.07 -1.93 1.83
CA LYS A 63 20.11 -1.49 0.92
C LYS A 63 21.47 -1.31 1.62
N LYS A 64 21.46 -0.80 2.86
CA LYS A 64 22.66 -0.66 3.71
C LYS A 64 23.12 -1.97 4.34
N LYS A 65 22.35 -3.06 4.19
CA LYS A 65 22.59 -4.37 4.83
C LYS A 65 22.50 -4.32 6.38
N GLU A 66 21.76 -3.37 6.92
CA GLU A 66 21.41 -3.29 8.35
C GLU A 66 20.30 -4.29 8.70
N THR A 67 19.47 -4.62 7.71
CA THR A 67 18.50 -5.74 7.73
C THR A 67 18.45 -6.40 6.35
N ASP A 68 17.67 -7.46 6.22
CA ASP A 68 17.43 -8.13 4.94
C ASP A 68 15.98 -8.61 4.80
N LEU A 69 15.58 -8.97 3.59
CA LEU A 69 14.23 -9.48 3.34
C LEU A 69 13.93 -10.80 4.08
N PRO A 70 14.86 -11.76 4.22
CA PRO A 70 14.66 -12.93 5.08
C PRO A 70 14.31 -12.58 6.52
N THR A 71 14.96 -11.58 7.13
CA THR A 71 14.65 -11.09 8.49
C THR A 71 13.23 -10.51 8.58
N ILE A 72 12.83 -9.69 7.58
CA ILE A 72 11.47 -9.16 7.48
C ILE A 72 10.45 -10.30 7.38
N ILE A 73 10.71 -11.30 6.56
CA ILE A 73 9.85 -12.47 6.40
C ILE A 73 9.81 -13.34 7.68
N ALA A 74 10.92 -13.44 8.40
CA ALA A 74 10.93 -14.11 9.71
C ALA A 74 10.01 -13.39 10.72
N CYS A 75 9.99 -12.05 10.70
CA CYS A 75 9.01 -11.28 11.46
C CYS A 75 7.56 -11.61 11.05
N CYS A 76 7.28 -11.70 9.75
CA CYS A 76 5.94 -12.05 9.24
C CYS A 76 5.45 -13.45 9.65
N LYS A 77 6.35 -14.35 10.02
CA LYS A 77 6.02 -15.72 10.47
C LYS A 77 5.71 -15.83 11.96
N ARG A 78 5.88 -14.76 12.72
CA ARG A 78 5.50 -14.75 14.15
C ARG A 78 3.97 -14.68 14.26
N TYR A 79 3.45 -15.16 15.37
CA TYR A 79 2.05 -14.98 15.72
C TYR A 79 1.87 -13.65 16.47
N PRO A 80 0.73 -12.96 16.26
CA PRO A 80 0.39 -11.77 17.04
C PRO A 80 0.24 -12.12 18.52
N VAL A 81 0.54 -11.16 19.40
CA VAL A 81 0.55 -11.33 20.86
C VAL A 81 -0.69 -10.73 21.51
N MET A 82 -1.08 -9.52 21.11
CA MET A 82 -2.16 -8.74 21.72
C MET A 82 -3.38 -8.57 20.80
N SER A 83 -3.25 -8.88 19.52
CA SER A 83 -4.26 -8.64 18.49
C SER A 83 -4.54 -9.90 17.68
N PRO A 84 -5.69 -10.01 16.98
CA PRO A 84 -5.93 -11.08 16.01
C PRO A 84 -4.97 -11.05 14.80
N PHE A 85 -4.33 -9.91 14.54
CA PHE A 85 -3.43 -9.70 13.43
C PHE A 85 -2.16 -9.00 13.86
N GLN A 86 -1.03 -9.32 13.23
CA GLN A 86 0.15 -8.46 13.23
C GLN A 86 0.21 -7.66 11.93
N LEU A 87 0.71 -6.44 12.01
CA LEU A 87 0.94 -5.56 10.86
C LEU A 87 2.45 -5.39 10.64
N VAL A 88 2.91 -5.73 9.46
CA VAL A 88 4.30 -5.53 9.04
C VAL A 88 4.30 -4.60 7.82
N VAL A 89 4.87 -3.42 7.97
CA VAL A 89 4.96 -2.41 6.90
C VAL A 89 6.39 -2.27 6.43
N VAL A 90 6.61 -2.40 5.14
CA VAL A 90 7.91 -2.21 4.49
C VAL A 90 7.85 -0.96 3.64
N ARG A 91 8.39 0.13 4.16
CA ARG A 91 8.50 1.41 3.47
C ARG A 91 9.70 1.40 2.53
N GLU A 92 9.69 2.25 1.51
CA GLU A 92 10.77 2.36 0.52
C GLU A 92 11.11 1.03 -0.17
N ALA A 93 10.12 0.18 -0.39
CA ALA A 93 10.29 -1.14 -1.00
C ALA A 93 10.94 -1.10 -2.40
N GLN A 94 10.95 0.06 -3.08
CA GLN A 94 11.67 0.29 -4.35
C GLN A 94 13.20 0.18 -4.25
N LEU A 95 13.75 0.09 -3.04
CA LEU A 95 15.17 -0.10 -2.78
C LEU A 95 15.55 -1.57 -2.57
N ILE A 96 14.55 -2.47 -2.56
CA ILE A 96 14.75 -3.91 -2.42
C ILE A 96 14.91 -4.53 -3.80
N ASP A 97 16.06 -5.16 -4.05
CA ASP A 97 16.37 -5.75 -5.35
C ASP A 97 16.04 -7.26 -5.45
N ARG A 98 16.07 -7.97 -4.32
CA ARG A 98 15.88 -9.43 -4.24
C ARG A 98 14.59 -9.77 -3.51
N TRP A 99 13.77 -10.63 -4.13
CA TRP A 99 12.44 -11.01 -3.64
C TRP A 99 12.30 -12.50 -3.32
N ASP A 100 13.41 -13.28 -3.35
CA ASP A 100 13.37 -14.73 -3.22
C ASP A 100 12.70 -15.20 -1.91
N ALA A 101 13.01 -14.52 -0.79
CA ALA A 101 12.41 -14.85 0.51
C ALA A 101 10.90 -14.57 0.55
N LEU A 102 10.43 -13.51 -0.13
CA LEU A 102 9.00 -13.23 -0.27
C LEU A 102 8.32 -14.29 -1.13
N GLU A 103 8.93 -14.70 -2.23
CA GLU A 103 8.37 -15.75 -3.08
C GLU A 103 8.16 -17.06 -2.31
N ALA A 104 9.12 -17.43 -1.47
CA ALA A 104 9.01 -18.60 -0.60
C ALA A 104 7.87 -18.44 0.44
N TYR A 105 7.74 -17.26 1.04
CA TYR A 105 6.70 -16.96 2.02
C TYR A 105 5.29 -16.99 1.42
N LEU A 106 5.11 -16.46 0.21
CA LEU A 106 3.82 -16.38 -0.46
C LEU A 106 3.24 -17.74 -0.86
N LYS A 107 4.04 -18.81 -0.86
CA LYS A 107 3.54 -20.18 -1.06
C LYS A 107 2.68 -20.65 0.11
N GLN A 108 2.98 -20.17 1.32
CA GLN A 108 2.24 -20.47 2.54
C GLN A 108 2.29 -19.26 3.50
N PRO A 109 1.57 -18.18 3.19
CA PRO A 109 1.57 -16.99 4.03
C PRO A 109 0.82 -17.24 5.34
N VAL A 110 1.22 -16.54 6.40
CA VAL A 110 0.54 -16.61 7.70
C VAL A 110 -0.73 -15.76 7.63
N ALA A 111 -1.88 -16.38 7.90
CA ALA A 111 -3.19 -15.73 7.76
C ALA A 111 -3.42 -14.59 8.77
N THR A 112 -2.70 -14.59 9.89
CA THR A 112 -2.77 -13.54 10.93
C THR A 112 -1.79 -12.40 10.70
N THR A 113 -1.04 -12.42 9.58
CA THR A 113 -0.09 -11.36 9.22
C THR A 113 -0.62 -10.52 8.06
N VAL A 114 -0.65 -9.22 8.25
CA VAL A 114 -0.91 -8.23 7.21
C VAL A 114 0.42 -7.61 6.80
N LEU A 115 0.96 -8.03 5.65
CA LEU A 115 2.24 -7.53 5.13
C LEU A 115 1.98 -6.48 4.05
N VAL A 116 2.51 -5.26 4.24
CA VAL A 116 2.31 -4.14 3.33
C VAL A 116 3.64 -3.65 2.80
N PHE A 117 3.84 -3.70 1.49
CA PHE A 117 4.98 -3.09 0.80
C PHE A 117 4.57 -1.76 0.18
N CYS A 118 5.31 -0.70 0.47
CA CYS A 118 5.14 0.64 -0.10
C CYS A 118 6.28 0.90 -1.09
N HIS A 119 5.99 0.73 -2.39
CA HIS A 119 6.96 0.85 -3.49
C HIS A 119 6.62 2.08 -4.32
N LYS A 120 7.26 3.21 -4.04
CA LYS A 120 6.99 4.51 -4.66
C LYS A 120 7.89 4.81 -5.85
N TYR A 121 7.42 5.70 -6.72
CA TYR A 121 8.16 6.36 -7.82
C TYR A 121 8.64 5.45 -8.95
N LYS A 122 8.73 4.15 -8.74
CA LYS A 122 9.26 3.21 -9.74
C LYS A 122 8.16 2.29 -10.26
N LYS A 123 8.25 1.97 -11.54
CA LYS A 123 7.45 0.92 -12.15
C LYS A 123 8.02 -0.45 -11.80
N ILE A 124 7.14 -1.42 -11.67
CA ILE A 124 7.51 -2.83 -11.50
C ILE A 124 7.37 -3.56 -12.84
N ASP A 125 8.17 -4.59 -13.05
CA ASP A 125 7.96 -5.50 -14.18
C ASP A 125 6.98 -6.61 -13.78
N ARG A 126 5.68 -6.40 -14.05
CA ARG A 126 4.60 -7.34 -13.73
C ARG A 126 4.75 -8.72 -14.36
N ARG A 127 5.66 -8.88 -15.35
CA ARG A 127 5.93 -10.18 -15.96
C ARG A 127 6.74 -11.10 -15.05
N LYS A 128 7.46 -10.56 -14.07
CA LYS A 128 8.22 -11.33 -13.09
C LYS A 128 7.28 -12.22 -12.25
N GLY A 129 7.70 -13.45 -12.01
CA GLY A 129 6.92 -14.46 -11.27
C GLY A 129 6.43 -14.00 -9.91
N ILE A 130 7.25 -13.23 -9.19
CA ILE A 130 6.89 -12.70 -7.86
C ILE A 130 5.62 -11.84 -7.90
N PHE A 131 5.45 -10.95 -8.87
CA PHE A 131 4.27 -10.09 -8.93
C PHE A 131 3.01 -10.84 -9.35
N LYS A 132 3.15 -11.86 -10.22
CA LYS A 132 2.06 -12.79 -10.53
C LYS A 132 1.64 -13.61 -9.31
N LEU A 133 2.61 -13.98 -8.47
CA LEU A 133 2.33 -14.70 -7.24
C LEU A 133 1.61 -13.79 -6.23
N ILE A 134 2.04 -12.52 -6.08
CA ILE A 134 1.35 -11.54 -5.24
C ILE A 134 -0.09 -11.33 -5.72
N GLU A 135 -0.33 -11.17 -7.03
CA GLU A 135 -1.70 -11.06 -7.58
C GLU A 135 -2.59 -12.27 -7.26
N LYS A 136 -2.00 -13.46 -7.13
CA LYS A 136 -2.72 -14.70 -6.82
C LYS A 136 -3.02 -14.85 -5.32
N THR A 137 -2.10 -14.44 -4.46
CA THR A 137 -2.15 -14.71 -3.01
C THR A 137 -2.51 -13.50 -2.16
N GLY A 138 -2.51 -12.31 -2.76
CA GLY A 138 -2.78 -11.05 -2.08
C GLY A 138 -3.25 -9.96 -3.03
N ILE A 139 -2.86 -8.73 -2.76
CA ILE A 139 -3.27 -7.55 -3.50
C ILE A 139 -2.04 -6.87 -4.12
N LEU A 140 -2.01 -6.77 -5.45
CA LEU A 140 -1.07 -5.96 -6.20
C LEU A 140 -1.81 -4.69 -6.67
N TYR A 141 -1.60 -3.57 -5.99
CA TYR A 141 -2.28 -2.31 -6.27
C TYR A 141 -1.35 -1.33 -6.98
N GLU A 142 -1.80 -0.82 -8.13
CA GLU A 142 -1.10 0.20 -8.91
C GLU A 142 -1.67 1.60 -8.63
N ALA A 143 -0.87 2.45 -8.01
CA ALA A 143 -1.15 3.87 -7.85
C ALA A 143 -0.66 4.62 -9.11
N ALA A 144 -1.44 4.55 -10.18
CA ALA A 144 -1.13 5.23 -11.43
C ALA A 144 -1.36 6.73 -11.30
N LYS A 145 -0.49 7.52 -11.92
CA LYS A 145 -0.67 8.97 -12.01
C LYS A 145 -1.98 9.29 -12.77
N LEU A 146 -2.76 10.22 -12.23
CA LEU A 146 -3.98 10.67 -12.89
C LEU A 146 -3.65 11.37 -14.21
N LYS A 147 -4.44 11.10 -15.22
CA LYS A 147 -4.42 11.86 -16.47
C LYS A 147 -5.14 13.19 -16.27
N ASP A 148 -4.76 14.22 -17.03
CA ASP A 148 -5.34 15.56 -16.94
C ASP A 148 -6.88 15.55 -16.99
N ALA A 149 -7.45 14.78 -17.90
CA ALA A 149 -8.91 14.63 -18.01
C ALA A 149 -9.60 14.01 -16.77
N GLN A 150 -8.86 13.31 -15.93
CA GLN A 150 -9.38 12.67 -14.71
C GLN A 150 -9.19 13.54 -13.47
N PHE A 151 -8.29 14.51 -13.55
CA PHE A 151 -7.88 15.31 -12.40
C PHE A 151 -9.01 16.22 -11.89
N SER A 152 -9.72 16.91 -12.79
CA SER A 152 -10.87 17.74 -12.42
C SER A 152 -12.00 16.90 -11.76
N SER A 153 -12.26 15.71 -12.29
CA SER A 153 -13.24 14.79 -11.69
C SER A 153 -12.79 14.33 -10.31
N TRP A 154 -11.51 14.05 -10.15
CA TRP A 154 -10.92 13.68 -8.86
C TRP A 154 -11.05 14.80 -7.82
N ILE A 155 -10.71 16.05 -8.18
CA ILE A 155 -10.86 17.23 -7.29
C ILE A 155 -12.32 17.36 -6.83
N SER A 156 -13.28 17.27 -7.76
CA SER A 156 -14.70 17.37 -7.43
C SER A 156 -15.12 16.29 -6.44
N THR A 157 -14.73 15.04 -6.65
CA THR A 157 -15.05 13.92 -5.76
C THR A 157 -14.39 14.11 -4.39
N TYR A 158 -13.12 14.49 -4.37
CA TYR A 158 -12.35 14.74 -3.13
C TYR A 158 -12.99 15.81 -2.25
N LEU A 159 -13.46 16.92 -2.85
CA LEU A 159 -14.15 17.98 -2.14
C LEU A 159 -15.54 17.56 -1.67
N GLN A 160 -16.28 16.84 -2.50
CA GLN A 160 -17.60 16.35 -2.17
C GLN A 160 -17.58 15.38 -0.96
N GLU A 161 -16.59 14.49 -0.89
CA GLU A 161 -16.39 13.59 0.26
C GLU A 161 -16.14 14.35 1.57
N ARG A 162 -15.69 15.61 1.50
CA ARG A 162 -15.47 16.52 2.64
C ARG A 162 -16.60 17.53 2.86
N GLY A 163 -17.73 17.32 2.16
CA GLY A 163 -18.89 18.22 2.27
C GLY A 163 -18.71 19.57 1.58
N LEU A 164 -17.67 19.73 0.77
CA LEU A 164 -17.37 20.97 0.05
C LEU A 164 -17.91 20.91 -1.38
N LYS A 165 -18.33 22.08 -1.90
CA LYS A 165 -18.76 22.25 -3.30
C LYS A 165 -17.83 23.22 -4.00
N ILE A 166 -17.49 22.93 -5.26
CA ILE A 166 -16.67 23.80 -6.09
C ILE A 166 -17.42 24.16 -7.38
N GLY A 167 -17.35 25.44 -7.77
CA GLY A 167 -17.91 25.90 -9.04
C GLY A 167 -16.95 25.57 -10.21
N ASN A 168 -17.48 25.49 -11.43
CA ASN A 168 -16.72 25.09 -12.62
C ASN A 168 -15.51 25.97 -12.89
N THR A 169 -15.63 27.31 -12.71
CA THR A 169 -14.51 28.25 -12.90
C THR A 169 -13.38 27.99 -11.88
N ALA A 170 -13.74 27.83 -10.60
CA ALA A 170 -12.77 27.52 -9.54
C ALA A 170 -12.12 26.15 -9.75
N LEU A 171 -12.87 25.16 -10.22
CA LEU A 171 -12.37 23.84 -10.55
C LEU A 171 -11.33 23.90 -11.69
N GLY A 172 -11.61 24.69 -12.74
CA GLY A 172 -10.67 24.89 -13.84
C GLY A 172 -9.35 25.50 -13.35
N LEU A 173 -9.42 26.61 -12.62
CA LEU A 173 -8.25 27.30 -12.05
C LEU A 173 -7.44 26.39 -11.12
N LEU A 174 -8.13 25.62 -10.26
CA LEU A 174 -7.48 24.71 -9.34
C LEU A 174 -6.79 23.56 -10.09
N SER A 175 -7.42 23.02 -11.12
CA SER A 175 -6.84 21.95 -11.95
C SER A 175 -5.58 22.41 -12.68
N GLU A 176 -5.55 23.64 -13.19
CA GLU A 176 -4.38 24.25 -13.83
C GLU A 176 -3.25 24.53 -12.82
N SER A 177 -3.60 25.05 -11.64
CA SER A 177 -2.63 25.46 -10.62
C SER A 177 -1.91 24.27 -9.96
N LEU A 178 -2.57 23.13 -9.83
CA LEU A 178 -2.02 21.95 -9.14
C LEU A 178 -1.17 21.04 -10.05
N GLU A 179 -1.10 21.30 -11.37
CA GLU A 179 -0.28 20.54 -12.34
C GLU A 179 -0.37 19.01 -12.17
N ASN A 180 -1.56 18.49 -11.84
CA ASN A 180 -1.80 17.06 -11.53
C ASN A 180 -1.00 16.51 -10.33
N ASN A 181 -0.65 17.37 -9.38
CA ASN A 181 -0.03 16.97 -8.12
C ASN A 181 -1.11 16.83 -7.04
N LEU A 182 -1.24 15.63 -6.45
CA LEU A 182 -2.24 15.34 -5.40
C LEU A 182 -1.76 15.69 -3.98
N ARG A 183 -0.59 16.26 -3.84
CA ARG A 183 -0.03 16.76 -2.58
C ARG A 183 -0.21 18.26 -2.40
#